data_9b70c01a35b183a605fa3b3bfc419e10
#
_entry.id   9b70c01a35b183a605fa3b3bfc419e10
#
_cell.length_a   1.000
_cell.length_b   1.000
_cell.length_c   1.000
_cell.angle_alpha   90.00
_cell.angle_beta   90.00
_cell.angle_gamma   90.00
#
_symmetry.space_group_name_H-M   'P 1'
#
loop_
_entity.id
_entity.type
_entity.pdbx_description
1 polymer ?
#
loop_
_entity_poly.entity_id
_entity_poly.type
_entity_poly.pdbx_seq_one_letter_code
_entity_poly.pdbx_strand_id
1 'polypeptide(L)'
;AEFHAEGLGWVPVDPADVRKVILEEEGGKREDDPKVVAARRTLFGGWEMNWIAWNFAHDVRLADATRGPLGFLMYPQAETREGRLDALDPENFKYTITSRELAPA
;
A
#
# COMPACT_ATOMS: atom_id res chain seq x y z
N ALA A 1 2.62 -5.26 4.95
CA ALA A 1 2.16 -5.74 6.26
C ALA A 1 3.18 -6.70 6.89
N GLU A 2 3.02 -6.97 8.18
CA GLU A 2 3.82 -7.96 8.91
C GLU A 2 2.90 -8.80 9.79
N PHE A 3 3.26 -10.05 10.00
CA PHE A 3 2.63 -10.92 11.00
C PHE A 3 3.68 -11.52 11.93
N HIS A 4 3.32 -11.77 13.16
CA HIS A 4 4.23 -12.41 14.12
C HIS A 4 4.11 -13.93 14.02
N ALA A 5 5.24 -14.60 13.82
CA ALA A 5 5.36 -16.04 13.85
C ALA A 5 6.23 -16.48 15.04
N GLU A 6 5.74 -17.44 15.82
CA GLU A 6 6.49 -17.97 16.96
C GLU A 6 7.83 -18.56 16.50
N GLY A 7 8.91 -18.21 17.18
CA GLY A 7 10.27 -18.63 16.86
C GLY A 7 10.96 -17.86 15.70
N LEU A 8 10.20 -17.08 14.90
CA LEU A 8 10.76 -16.30 13.79
C LEU A 8 10.66 -14.79 14.01
N GLY A 9 9.72 -14.32 14.85
CA GLY A 9 9.46 -12.92 15.04
C GLY A 9 8.50 -12.33 13.97
N TRP A 10 8.68 -11.06 13.61
CA TRP A 10 7.87 -10.38 12.63
C TRP A 10 8.29 -10.74 11.20
N VAL A 11 7.35 -11.27 10.44
CA VAL A 11 7.55 -11.73 9.05
C VAL A 11 6.84 -10.76 8.11
N PRO A 12 7.56 -10.12 7.18
CA PRO A 12 6.95 -9.21 6.22
C PRO A 12 6.15 -9.94 5.15
N VAL A 13 5.04 -9.33 4.72
CA VAL A 13 4.23 -9.81 3.60
C VAL A 13 3.63 -8.64 2.83
N ASP A 14 3.50 -8.76 1.52
CA ASP A 14 2.81 -7.77 0.69
C ASP A 14 1.69 -8.38 -0.16
N PRO A 15 0.52 -8.63 0.44
CA PRO A 15 -0.63 -9.14 -0.30
C PRO A 15 -1.20 -8.12 -1.29
N ALA A 16 -0.96 -6.81 -1.08
CA ALA A 16 -1.47 -5.77 -1.97
C ALA A 16 -0.77 -5.81 -3.32
N ASP A 17 0.55 -5.97 -3.35
CA ASP A 17 1.29 -6.07 -4.60
C ASP A 17 1.05 -7.42 -5.30
N VAL A 18 0.84 -8.51 -4.58
CA VAL A 18 0.34 -9.75 -5.18
C VAL A 18 -1.00 -9.51 -5.88
N ARG A 19 -1.91 -8.77 -5.24
CA ARG A 19 -3.21 -8.44 -5.83
C ARG A 19 -3.09 -7.56 -7.08
N LYS A 20 -2.15 -6.60 -7.10
CA LYS A 20 -1.86 -5.82 -8.32
C LYS A 20 -1.46 -6.72 -9.47
N VAL A 21 -0.54 -7.67 -9.27
CA VAL A 21 -0.12 -8.62 -10.31
C VAL A 21 -1.30 -9.41 -10.87
N ILE A 22 -2.26 -9.79 -10.03
CA ILE A 22 -3.49 -10.46 -10.47
C ILE A 22 -4.32 -9.55 -11.38
N LEU A 23 -4.36 -8.24 -11.09
CA LEU A 23 -5.22 -7.25 -11.77
C LEU A 23 -4.55 -6.55 -12.96
N GLU A 24 -3.26 -6.81 -13.23
CA GLU A 24 -2.49 -6.14 -14.30
C GLU A 24 -3.07 -6.28 -15.71
N GLU A 25 -3.79 -7.36 -15.99
CA GLU A 25 -4.37 -7.64 -17.30
C GLU A 25 -5.89 -7.52 -17.24
N GLU A 26 -6.50 -7.10 -18.35
CA GLU A 26 -7.95 -7.08 -18.47
C GLU A 26 -8.51 -8.49 -18.25
N GLY A 27 -9.50 -8.61 -17.36
CA GLY A 27 -10.04 -9.88 -16.91
C GLY A 27 -9.26 -10.54 -15.77
N GLY A 28 -8.11 -10.01 -15.40
CA GLY A 28 -7.27 -10.49 -14.29
C GLY A 28 -6.51 -11.79 -14.61
N LYS A 29 -5.49 -12.06 -13.82
CA LYS A 29 -4.76 -13.34 -13.85
C LYS A 29 -5.38 -14.35 -12.90
N ARG A 30 -5.26 -15.62 -13.22
CA ARG A 30 -5.61 -16.70 -12.30
C ARG A 30 -4.58 -16.77 -11.16
N GLU A 31 -4.98 -17.32 -10.04
CA GLU A 31 -4.10 -17.48 -8.87
C GLU A 31 -2.95 -18.47 -9.09
N ASP A 32 -3.11 -19.39 -10.04
CA ASP A 32 -2.10 -20.38 -10.46
C ASP A 32 -1.19 -19.88 -11.60
N ASP A 33 -1.39 -18.64 -12.08
CA ASP A 33 -0.50 -18.03 -13.06
C ASP A 33 0.95 -17.98 -12.53
N PRO A 34 1.95 -18.35 -13.33
CA PRO A 34 3.36 -18.34 -12.90
C PRO A 34 3.85 -17.01 -12.33
N LYS A 35 3.37 -15.88 -12.87
CA LYS A 35 3.72 -14.54 -12.35
C LYS A 35 3.14 -14.30 -10.95
N VAL A 36 1.90 -14.72 -10.72
CA VAL A 36 1.24 -14.61 -9.42
C VAL A 36 1.92 -15.50 -8.39
N VAL A 37 2.25 -16.74 -8.77
CA VAL A 37 2.99 -17.68 -7.92
C VAL A 37 4.37 -17.13 -7.57
N ALA A 38 5.09 -16.54 -8.54
CA ALA A 38 6.39 -15.92 -8.30
C ALA A 38 6.27 -14.71 -7.35
N ALA A 39 5.32 -13.81 -7.59
CA ALA A 39 5.06 -12.67 -6.70
C ALA A 39 4.76 -13.11 -5.27
N ARG A 40 3.89 -14.10 -5.08
CA ARG A 40 3.60 -14.68 -3.75
C ARG A 40 4.85 -15.18 -3.04
N ARG A 41 5.75 -15.87 -3.75
CA ARG A 41 6.99 -16.38 -3.16
C ARG A 41 7.92 -15.25 -2.71
N THR A 42 8.06 -14.20 -3.54
CA THR A 42 8.95 -13.07 -3.25
C THR A 42 8.41 -12.21 -2.11
N LEU A 43 7.09 -11.99 -2.09
CA LEU A 43 6.42 -11.07 -1.17
C LEU A 43 5.87 -11.76 0.09
N PHE A 44 6.28 -12.99 0.34
CA PHE A 44 6.06 -13.71 1.59
C PHE A 44 7.40 -13.98 2.28
N GLY A 45 7.65 -13.26 3.36
CA GLY A 45 8.94 -13.27 4.06
C GLY A 45 9.91 -12.18 3.59
N GLY A 46 9.48 -11.31 2.67
CA GLY A 46 10.27 -10.20 2.16
C GLY A 46 9.40 -9.11 1.54
N TRP A 47 10.02 -7.97 1.26
CA TRP A 47 9.45 -6.89 0.46
C TRP A 47 10.33 -6.62 -0.75
N GLU A 48 9.79 -5.96 -1.75
CA GLU A 48 10.60 -5.45 -2.84
C GLU A 48 11.57 -4.35 -2.38
N MET A 49 12.65 -4.13 -3.14
CA MET A 49 13.71 -3.19 -2.74
C MET A 49 13.28 -1.73 -2.64
N ASN A 50 12.19 -1.33 -3.29
CA ASN A 50 11.66 0.04 -3.26
C ASN A 50 10.58 0.26 -2.21
N TRP A 51 10.41 -0.67 -1.29
CA TRP A 51 9.41 -0.57 -0.24
C TRP A 51 9.78 0.50 0.79
N ILE A 52 8.83 1.34 1.14
CA ILE A 52 8.97 2.40 2.14
C ILE A 52 7.88 2.24 3.20
N ALA A 53 8.28 2.15 4.47
CA ALA A 53 7.34 2.22 5.59
C ALA A 53 6.92 3.67 5.83
N TRP A 54 5.68 4.02 5.53
CA TRP A 54 5.14 5.34 5.81
C TRP A 54 4.82 5.54 7.30
N ASN A 55 4.19 4.55 7.92
CA ASN A 55 3.81 4.56 9.32
C ASN A 55 3.33 3.17 9.76
N PHE A 56 3.13 3.02 11.06
CA PHE A 56 2.54 1.84 11.71
C PHE A 56 1.17 2.16 12.34
N ALA A 57 0.55 3.27 11.93
CA ALA A 57 -0.69 3.73 12.52
C ALA A 57 -1.93 3.10 11.88
N HIS A 58 -2.96 2.93 12.67
CA HIS A 58 -4.32 2.65 12.26
C HIS A 58 -5.27 3.61 12.98
N ASP A 59 -6.50 3.75 12.51
CA ASP A 59 -7.51 4.65 13.08
C ASP A 59 -7.01 6.10 13.22
N VAL A 60 -6.32 6.58 12.18
CA VAL A 60 -5.67 7.89 12.17
C VAL A 60 -6.72 8.99 12.12
N ARG A 61 -6.72 9.87 13.13
CA ARG A 61 -7.53 11.08 13.10
C ARG A 61 -6.75 12.22 12.45
N LEU A 62 -7.31 12.73 11.37
CA LEU A 62 -6.75 13.94 10.73
C LEU A 62 -7.09 15.18 11.57
N ALA A 63 -6.18 16.16 11.57
CA ALA A 63 -6.44 17.43 12.21
C ALA A 63 -7.67 18.10 11.58
N ASP A 64 -8.53 18.66 12.41
CA ASP A 64 -9.75 19.39 12.02
C ASP A 64 -10.76 18.58 11.18
N ALA A 65 -10.54 17.26 10.99
CA ALA A 65 -11.48 16.42 10.29
C ALA A 65 -12.75 16.18 11.13
N THR A 66 -13.89 16.27 10.49
CA THR A 66 -15.21 16.06 11.11
C THR A 66 -15.71 14.63 10.96
N ARG A 67 -15.14 13.89 10.02
CA ARG A 67 -15.48 12.48 9.77
C ARG A 67 -14.61 11.56 10.61
N GLY A 68 -15.06 10.35 10.82
CA GLY A 68 -14.37 9.34 11.63
C GLY A 68 -12.91 9.09 11.22
N PRO A 69 -12.16 8.30 11.97
CA PRO A 69 -10.75 8.03 11.67
C PRO A 69 -10.57 7.31 10.33
N LEU A 70 -9.37 7.41 9.77
CA LEU A 70 -8.92 6.59 8.65
C LEU A 70 -8.45 5.23 9.17
N GLY A 71 -8.87 4.15 8.55
CA GLY A 71 -8.41 2.81 8.93
C GLY A 71 -6.91 2.64 8.72
N PHE A 72 -6.34 3.30 7.71
CA PHE A 72 -4.91 3.34 7.43
C PHE A 72 -4.56 4.65 6.71
N LEU A 73 -3.30 5.05 6.74
CA LEU A 73 -2.77 6.23 6.07
C LEU A 73 -1.64 5.83 5.12
N MET A 74 -1.97 5.59 3.86
CA MET A 74 -1.02 5.19 2.81
C MET A 74 -0.94 6.22 1.67
N TYR A 75 -2.04 6.88 1.38
CA TYR A 75 -2.16 7.91 0.35
C TYR A 75 -2.41 9.28 0.98
N PRO A 76 -2.11 10.39 0.29
CA PRO A 76 -2.56 11.71 0.69
C PRO A 76 -4.06 11.71 0.96
N GLN A 77 -4.48 12.47 1.97
CA GLN A 77 -5.89 12.55 2.39
C GLN A 77 -6.35 13.99 2.38
N ALA A 78 -7.56 14.21 1.94
CA ALA A 78 -8.22 15.50 2.02
C ALA A 78 -9.69 15.35 2.39
N GLU A 79 -10.18 16.24 3.22
CA GLU A 79 -11.58 16.31 3.60
C GLU A 79 -12.12 17.70 3.30
N THR A 80 -13.27 17.76 2.64
CA THR A 80 -14.02 18.97 2.36
C THR A 80 -15.33 18.95 3.12
N ARG A 81 -16.10 20.02 3.02
CA ARG A 81 -17.47 20.07 3.58
C ARG A 81 -18.38 19.00 2.97
N GLU A 82 -18.14 18.62 1.74
CA GLU A 82 -18.96 17.66 0.99
C GLU A 82 -18.56 16.21 1.30
N GLY A 83 -17.30 15.95 1.60
CA GLY A 83 -16.81 14.62 1.91
C GLY A 83 -15.29 14.48 1.89
N ARG A 84 -14.82 13.25 2.09
CA ARG A 84 -13.43 12.90 1.79
C ARG A 84 -13.26 12.74 0.31
N LEU A 85 -12.13 13.25 -0.18
CA LEU A 85 -11.71 13.03 -1.56
C LEU A 85 -11.00 11.67 -1.64
N ASP A 86 -11.26 10.96 -2.73
CA ASP A 86 -10.58 9.71 -3.02
C ASP A 86 -9.23 10.00 -3.69
N ALA A 87 -8.13 9.62 -3.02
CA ALA A 87 -6.78 9.78 -3.56
C ALA A 87 -6.51 8.94 -4.82
N LEU A 88 -7.39 7.99 -5.14
CA LEU A 88 -7.32 7.16 -6.33
C LEU A 88 -8.20 7.68 -7.47
N ASP A 89 -8.88 8.81 -7.29
CA ASP A 89 -9.64 9.51 -8.32
C ASP A 89 -8.82 10.67 -8.90
N PRO A 90 -8.10 10.47 -10.01
CA PRO A 90 -7.19 11.47 -10.56
C PRO A 90 -7.90 12.68 -11.18
N GLU A 91 -9.20 12.65 -11.38
CA GLU A 91 -9.97 13.79 -11.87
C GLU A 91 -10.21 14.80 -10.75
N ASN A 92 -10.49 14.33 -9.56
CA ASN A 92 -10.85 15.16 -8.41
C ASN A 92 -9.74 15.32 -7.37
N PHE A 93 -8.77 14.42 -7.35
CA PHE A 93 -7.66 14.47 -6.39
C PHE A 93 -6.32 14.22 -7.08
N LYS A 94 -5.56 15.29 -7.32
CA LYS A 94 -4.27 15.22 -8.02
C LYS A 94 -3.11 15.42 -7.06
N TYR A 95 -2.15 14.52 -7.11
CA TYR A 95 -0.88 14.65 -6.41
C TYR A 95 0.24 13.99 -7.23
N THR A 96 1.47 14.31 -6.90
CA THR A 96 2.65 13.72 -7.55
C THR A 96 3.60 13.22 -6.49
N ILE A 97 4.09 12.00 -6.66
CA ILE A 97 5.17 11.43 -5.86
C ILE A 97 6.40 11.36 -6.74
N THR A 98 7.51 11.93 -6.29
CA THR A 98 8.79 11.86 -6.98
C THR A 98 9.82 11.19 -6.09
N SER A 99 10.66 10.35 -6.69
CA SER A 99 11.82 9.77 -6.03
C SER A 99 13.10 10.14 -6.79
N ARG A 100 14.20 10.26 -6.06
CA ARG A 100 15.53 10.44 -6.67
C ARG A 100 16.54 9.59 -5.91
N GLU A 101 17.47 9.02 -6.65
CA GLU A 101 18.61 8.38 -6.03
C GLU A 101 19.51 9.43 -5.37
N LEU A 102 19.90 9.16 -4.14
CA LEU A 102 20.89 9.98 -3.42
C LEU A 102 22.26 9.39 -3.68
N ALA A 103 23.22 10.26 -4.01
CA ALA A 103 24.61 9.83 -4.10
C ALA A 103 25.06 9.22 -2.77
N PRO A 104 25.84 8.13 -2.80
CA PRO A 104 26.44 7.60 -1.58
C PRO A 104 27.23 8.71 -0.86
N ALA A 105 27.07 8.78 0.46
CA ALA A 105 27.82 9.71 1.31
C ALA A 105 29.30 9.35 1.35
#